data_857229c6ed2beabd33d988901bd1a82f
#
_entry.id   857229c6ed2beabd33d988901bd1a82f
#
_cell.length_a   1.000
_cell.length_b   1.000
_cell.length_c   1.000
_cell.angle_alpha   90.00
_cell.angle_beta   90.00
_cell.angle_gamma   90.00
#
_symmetry.space_group_name_H-M   'P 1'
#
loop_
_entity.id
_entity.type
_entity.pdbx_description
1 polymer ?
#
loop_
_entity_poly.entity_id
_entity_poly.type
_entity_poly.pdbx_seq_one_letter_code
_entity_poly.pdbx_strand_id
1 'polypeptide(L)'
;MRQRATLKVIKGLIDLILIFLIELNYNLCGIFMLLERVIRKIEDIIGRGDLLRDEEDRVCYSYDANTTGSLPDLVVFPRTPEQVSRIMILANEYGFPVIPRGAGSGMTGGSVPVVGGVVVAMTKFNRILEIDPDELIAVVEPGVVNYDLQQEAQGLGLFFPPDPASYKYSTIGGNVAECAGGPRAVKYGVMKDYVLGLQVVLPTGEIIETGTRTMKGVVGYDLTRLFV
;
A
#
# COMPACT_ATOMS: atom_id res chain seq x y z
N MET A 1 -9.07 32.53 16.16
CA MET A 1 -8.45 31.47 15.32
C MET A 1 -9.41 30.31 15.26
N ARG A 2 -10.09 30.09 14.12
CA ARG A 2 -10.90 28.87 13.92
C ARG A 2 -9.93 27.70 13.88
N GLN A 3 -10.05 26.75 14.79
CA GLN A 3 -9.36 25.47 14.68
C GLN A 3 -9.86 24.83 13.39
N ARG A 4 -8.96 24.59 12.43
CA ARG A 4 -9.28 23.79 11.25
C ARG A 4 -9.58 22.36 11.73
N ALA A 5 -10.72 21.84 11.33
CA ALA A 5 -11.09 20.48 11.66
C ALA A 5 -10.09 19.49 11.05
N THR A 6 -9.72 18.47 11.81
CA THR A 6 -8.75 17.43 11.40
C THR A 6 -9.47 16.33 10.64
N LEU A 7 -9.07 16.09 9.41
CA LEU A 7 -9.57 14.99 8.58
C LEU A 7 -8.96 13.66 9.04
N LYS A 8 -9.79 12.64 9.21
CA LYS A 8 -9.35 11.26 9.43
C LYS A 8 -9.55 10.42 8.17
N VAL A 9 -8.61 9.52 7.90
CA VAL A 9 -8.68 8.63 6.75
C VAL A 9 -9.45 7.37 7.14
N ILE A 10 -10.53 7.10 6.43
CA ILE A 10 -11.29 5.87 6.58
C ILE A 10 -11.29 5.13 5.26
N LYS A 11 -11.12 3.83 5.37
CA LYS A 11 -11.35 2.86 4.31
C LYS A 11 -10.56 3.17 3.04
N GLY A 12 -9.23 3.11 3.14
CA GLY A 12 -8.37 2.89 1.98
C GLY A 12 -8.19 1.39 1.78
N LEU A 13 -8.18 0.93 0.54
CA LEU A 13 -7.64 -0.37 0.22
C LEU A 13 -6.15 -0.33 0.51
N ILE A 14 -5.73 -0.97 1.57
CA ILE A 14 -4.33 -1.06 1.90
C ILE A 14 -3.92 -2.50 1.82
N ASP A 15 -3.13 -2.78 0.82
CA ASP A 15 -2.40 -4.02 0.72
C ASP A 15 -1.25 -4.01 1.72
N LEU A 16 -1.58 -4.33 2.93
CA LEU A 16 -0.60 -4.46 3.99
C LEU A 16 -0.33 -5.93 4.27
N ILE A 17 0.40 -6.59 3.41
CA ILE A 17 0.43 -8.04 3.50
C ILE A 17 1.81 -8.60 3.84
N LEU A 18 2.84 -7.81 4.00
CA LEU A 18 4.15 -8.40 3.83
C LEU A 18 5.03 -8.55 5.06
N ILE A 19 4.62 -8.17 6.23
CA ILE A 19 5.48 -8.34 7.40
C ILE A 19 5.58 -9.81 7.85
N PHE A 20 4.57 -10.65 7.57
CA PHE A 20 4.52 -12.04 8.06
C PHE A 20 5.03 -13.12 7.11
N LEU A 21 5.29 -12.83 5.83
CA LEU A 21 5.73 -13.86 4.86
C LEU A 21 7.24 -13.98 4.69
N ILE A 22 8.02 -13.09 5.28
CA ILE A 22 9.48 -13.13 5.16
C ILE A 22 10.09 -14.34 5.86
N GLU A 23 9.45 -14.89 6.88
CA GLU A 23 10.04 -16.00 7.67
C GLU A 23 9.79 -17.40 7.12
N LEU A 24 8.83 -17.61 6.23
CA LEU A 24 8.43 -18.98 5.82
C LEU A 24 9.07 -19.50 4.54
N ASN A 25 9.75 -18.67 3.74
CA ASN A 25 10.30 -19.07 2.43
C ASN A 25 11.82 -18.94 2.25
N TYR A 26 12.59 -18.71 3.31
CA TYR A 26 14.06 -18.60 3.21
C TYR A 26 14.80 -19.90 2.83
N ASN A 27 14.14 -21.04 2.67
CA ASN A 27 14.81 -22.33 2.48
C ASN A 27 14.93 -22.84 1.04
N LEU A 28 14.59 -22.02 0.03
CA LEU A 28 14.82 -22.37 -1.37
C LEU A 28 15.63 -21.26 -2.05
N CYS A 29 16.92 -21.24 -1.75
CA CYS A 29 17.93 -20.46 -2.50
C CYS A 29 18.10 -21.06 -3.90
N GLY A 30 17.19 -20.73 -4.81
CA GLY A 30 17.29 -20.99 -6.23
C GLY A 30 16.79 -19.75 -6.96
N ILE A 31 17.51 -19.29 -7.97
CA ILE A 31 17.11 -18.20 -8.85
C ILE A 31 15.71 -18.51 -9.37
N PHE A 32 14.72 -17.85 -8.79
CA PHE A 32 13.32 -18.08 -9.13
C PHE A 32 13.03 -17.26 -10.40
N MET A 33 13.18 -17.87 -11.54
CA MET A 33 12.73 -17.26 -12.79
C MET A 33 11.25 -17.56 -12.97
N LEU A 34 10.41 -16.52 -12.98
CA LEU A 34 8.96 -16.65 -13.14
C LEU A 34 8.65 -17.34 -14.48
N LEU A 35 7.94 -18.47 -14.43
CA LEU A 35 7.61 -19.22 -15.64
C LEU A 35 6.69 -18.38 -16.57
N GLU A 36 6.94 -18.43 -17.87
CA GLU A 36 6.12 -17.71 -18.87
C GLU A 36 4.61 -17.98 -18.74
N ARG A 37 4.23 -19.19 -18.33
CA ARG A 37 2.82 -19.52 -18.09
C ARG A 37 2.20 -18.74 -16.91
N VAL A 38 3.00 -18.39 -15.89
CA VAL A 38 2.55 -17.60 -14.73
C VAL A 38 2.41 -16.14 -15.14
N ILE A 39 3.39 -15.63 -15.90
CA ILE A 39 3.33 -14.27 -16.44
C ILE A 39 2.05 -14.08 -17.26
N ARG A 40 1.70 -15.03 -18.14
CA ARG A 40 0.44 -14.95 -18.91
C ARG A 40 -0.81 -14.93 -18.02
N LYS A 41 -0.85 -15.74 -16.97
CA LYS A 41 -1.96 -15.71 -16.00
C LYS A 41 -2.05 -14.35 -15.29
N ILE A 42 -0.91 -13.74 -14.96
CA ILE A 42 -0.87 -12.39 -14.37
C ILE A 42 -1.34 -11.36 -15.41
N GLU A 43 -0.90 -11.47 -16.68
CA GLU A 43 -1.40 -10.61 -17.78
C GLU A 43 -2.93 -10.69 -17.93
N ASP A 44 -3.51 -11.88 -17.80
CA ASP A 44 -4.97 -12.08 -17.87
C ASP A 44 -5.71 -11.42 -16.69
N ILE A 45 -5.05 -11.22 -15.56
CA ILE A 45 -5.62 -10.55 -14.38
C ILE A 45 -5.52 -9.04 -14.52
N ILE A 46 -4.34 -8.54 -14.88
CA ILE A 46 -3.98 -7.11 -14.82
C ILE A 46 -4.24 -6.41 -16.15
N GLY A 47 -4.05 -7.11 -17.27
CA GLY A 47 -3.98 -6.54 -18.61
C GLY A 47 -2.56 -6.14 -19.01
N ARG A 48 -2.27 -6.26 -20.31
CA ARG A 48 -0.91 -6.02 -20.86
C ARG A 48 -0.38 -4.60 -20.64
N GLY A 49 -1.27 -3.60 -20.58
CA GLY A 49 -0.88 -2.20 -20.40
C GLY A 49 -0.51 -1.82 -18.96
N ASP A 50 -0.73 -2.73 -18.00
CA ASP A 50 -0.48 -2.50 -16.59
C ASP A 50 0.58 -3.49 -16.02
N LEU A 51 1.58 -3.83 -16.88
CA LEU A 51 2.64 -4.78 -16.55
C LEU A 51 3.95 -4.36 -17.23
N LEU A 52 5.09 -4.45 -16.51
CA LEU A 52 6.44 -4.19 -17.02
C LEU A 52 7.25 -5.48 -17.03
N ARG A 53 7.83 -5.81 -18.19
CA ARG A 53 8.67 -7.01 -18.40
C ARG A 53 10.11 -6.66 -18.76
N ASP A 54 10.32 -5.51 -19.40
CA ASP A 54 11.64 -5.11 -19.89
C ASP A 54 12.54 -4.74 -18.72
N GLU A 55 13.80 -5.11 -18.79
CA GLU A 55 14.76 -4.94 -17.71
C GLU A 55 14.93 -3.47 -17.34
N GLU A 56 15.01 -2.59 -18.34
CA GLU A 56 15.19 -1.17 -18.17
C GLU A 56 14.04 -0.54 -17.33
N ASP A 57 12.82 -1.04 -17.51
CA ASP A 57 11.67 -0.57 -16.77
C ASP A 57 11.65 -1.13 -15.35
N ARG A 58 12.00 -2.42 -15.18
CA ARG A 58 11.98 -3.11 -13.88
C ARG A 58 13.06 -2.62 -12.92
N VAL A 59 14.18 -2.13 -13.43
CA VAL A 59 15.29 -1.63 -12.59
C VAL A 59 14.84 -0.49 -11.68
N CYS A 60 13.86 0.34 -12.10
CA CYS A 60 13.30 1.42 -11.29
C CYS A 60 12.54 0.92 -10.04
N TYR A 61 12.25 -0.38 -9.99
CA TYR A 61 11.52 -1.02 -8.89
C TYR A 61 12.41 -1.94 -8.03
N SER A 62 13.73 -1.95 -8.27
CA SER A 62 14.71 -2.75 -7.53
C SER A 62 15.24 -2.08 -6.26
N TYR A 63 14.89 -0.84 -5.98
CA TYR A 63 15.43 -0.06 -4.86
C TYR A 63 14.35 0.82 -4.21
N ASP A 64 14.61 1.26 -2.98
CA ASP A 64 13.87 2.32 -2.29
C ASP A 64 14.78 3.54 -2.05
N ALA A 65 14.43 4.43 -1.11
CA ALA A 65 15.24 5.62 -0.82
C ALA A 65 16.60 5.33 -0.16
N ASN A 66 16.82 4.14 0.35
CA ASN A 66 18.05 3.78 1.09
C ASN A 66 18.64 2.42 0.69
N THR A 67 17.83 1.48 0.22
CA THR A 67 18.21 0.08 0.02
C THR A 67 18.10 -0.31 -1.45
N THR A 68 19.08 -1.06 -1.95
CA THR A 68 19.03 -1.68 -3.28
C THR A 68 18.88 -3.19 -3.14
N GLY A 69 17.97 -3.78 -3.89
CA GLY A 69 17.74 -5.22 -3.94
C GLY A 69 18.08 -5.83 -5.29
N SER A 70 17.49 -6.99 -5.53
CA SER A 70 17.54 -7.66 -6.82
C SER A 70 16.57 -7.05 -7.83
N LEU A 71 16.79 -7.33 -9.12
CA LEU A 71 15.82 -7.01 -10.15
C LEU A 71 14.55 -7.86 -9.94
N PRO A 72 13.34 -7.27 -9.88
CA PRO A 72 12.11 -8.04 -9.82
C PRO A 72 11.89 -8.81 -11.13
N ASP A 73 11.23 -9.98 -11.06
CA ASP A 73 10.89 -10.76 -12.27
C ASP A 73 9.81 -10.07 -13.09
N LEU A 74 8.91 -9.34 -12.42
CA LEU A 74 7.79 -8.64 -13.01
C LEU A 74 7.38 -7.45 -12.15
N VAL A 75 6.85 -6.39 -12.78
CA VAL A 75 6.17 -5.30 -12.07
C VAL A 75 4.74 -5.21 -12.60
N VAL A 76 3.77 -5.12 -11.71
CA VAL A 76 2.34 -5.04 -12.06
C VAL A 76 1.65 -3.87 -11.35
N PHE A 77 0.65 -3.30 -12.01
CA PHE A 77 -0.10 -2.14 -11.53
C PHE A 77 -1.58 -2.50 -11.40
N PRO A 78 -2.00 -3.12 -10.29
CA PRO A 78 -3.41 -3.39 -10.05
C PRO A 78 -4.20 -2.09 -9.89
N ARG A 79 -5.51 -2.19 -10.15
CA ARG A 79 -6.49 -1.09 -10.01
C ARG A 79 -7.66 -1.46 -9.10
N THR A 80 -7.72 -2.73 -8.68
CA THR A 80 -8.78 -3.23 -7.81
C THR A 80 -8.24 -4.25 -6.81
N PRO A 81 -8.91 -4.42 -5.66
CA PRO A 81 -8.52 -5.41 -4.66
C PRO A 81 -8.62 -6.84 -5.17
N GLU A 82 -9.56 -7.11 -6.09
CA GLU A 82 -9.74 -8.44 -6.66
C GLU A 82 -8.55 -8.83 -7.54
N GLN A 83 -7.94 -7.86 -8.24
CA GLN A 83 -6.70 -8.11 -8.99
C GLN A 83 -5.55 -8.48 -8.06
N VAL A 84 -5.39 -7.76 -6.95
CA VAL A 84 -4.37 -8.08 -5.94
C VAL A 84 -4.64 -9.46 -5.33
N SER A 85 -5.88 -9.74 -4.91
CA SER A 85 -6.31 -11.04 -4.38
C SER A 85 -5.93 -12.19 -5.33
N ARG A 86 -6.24 -12.06 -6.62
CA ARG A 86 -5.90 -13.08 -7.62
C ARG A 86 -4.39 -13.27 -7.79
N ILE A 87 -3.60 -12.19 -7.70
CA ILE A 87 -2.13 -12.28 -7.72
C ILE A 87 -1.63 -13.04 -6.49
N MET A 88 -2.17 -12.76 -5.30
CA MET A 88 -1.80 -13.45 -4.06
C MET A 88 -2.14 -14.95 -4.12
N ILE A 89 -3.30 -15.30 -4.67
CA ILE A 89 -3.68 -16.72 -4.88
C ILE A 89 -2.68 -17.40 -5.83
N LEU A 90 -2.32 -16.75 -6.95
CA LEU A 90 -1.31 -17.28 -7.86
C LEU A 90 0.06 -17.40 -7.19
N ALA A 91 0.45 -16.43 -6.37
CA ALA A 91 1.70 -16.48 -5.64
C ALA A 91 1.78 -17.68 -4.70
N ASN A 92 0.68 -18.00 -4.03
CA ASN A 92 0.59 -19.21 -3.20
C ASN A 92 0.61 -20.51 -4.04
N GLU A 93 -0.08 -20.52 -5.19
CA GLU A 93 -0.14 -21.69 -6.08
C GLU A 93 1.24 -22.01 -6.70
N TYR A 94 2.00 -20.99 -7.09
CA TYR A 94 3.26 -21.14 -7.81
C TYR A 94 4.51 -20.83 -6.98
N GLY A 95 4.37 -20.35 -5.74
CA GLY A 95 5.45 -20.16 -4.79
C GLY A 95 6.38 -18.98 -5.11
N PHE A 96 5.91 -17.90 -5.74
CA PHE A 96 6.73 -16.72 -6.03
C PHE A 96 6.55 -15.60 -4.99
N PRO A 97 7.60 -14.81 -4.69
CA PRO A 97 7.52 -13.66 -3.81
C PRO A 97 6.64 -12.54 -4.38
N VAL A 98 5.88 -11.87 -3.53
CA VAL A 98 5.11 -10.67 -3.86
C VAL A 98 5.61 -9.51 -3.00
N ILE A 99 5.94 -8.40 -3.65
CA ILE A 99 6.49 -7.21 -2.99
C ILE A 99 5.54 -6.04 -3.24
N PRO A 100 4.74 -5.60 -2.25
CA PRO A 100 3.90 -4.43 -2.39
C PRO A 100 4.75 -3.17 -2.44
N ARG A 101 4.38 -2.22 -3.31
CA ARG A 101 5.10 -0.98 -3.48
C ARG A 101 4.16 0.19 -3.70
N GLY A 102 4.32 1.23 -2.90
CA GLY A 102 3.79 2.56 -3.19
C GLY A 102 4.74 3.34 -4.10
N ALA A 103 5.19 4.50 -3.65
CA ALA A 103 6.18 5.31 -4.39
C ALA A 103 7.64 4.84 -4.22
N GLY A 104 7.92 3.85 -3.36
CA GLY A 104 9.29 3.44 -3.06
C GLY A 104 10.11 4.48 -2.30
N SER A 105 9.44 5.38 -1.57
CA SER A 105 10.07 6.47 -0.82
C SER A 105 10.44 6.09 0.61
N GLY A 106 10.16 4.85 1.03
CA GLY A 106 10.57 4.30 2.33
C GLY A 106 12.07 4.06 2.42
N MET A 107 12.55 3.78 3.62
CA MET A 107 13.96 3.54 3.91
C MET A 107 14.20 2.19 4.60
N THR A 108 13.15 1.39 4.76
CA THR A 108 13.16 0.14 5.53
C THR A 108 13.47 -1.09 4.68
N GLY A 109 13.45 -0.95 3.35
CA GLY A 109 13.60 -2.08 2.43
C GLY A 109 12.29 -2.85 2.17
N GLY A 110 11.16 -2.48 2.80
CA GLY A 110 9.89 -3.20 2.69
C GLY A 110 9.30 -3.24 1.27
N SER A 111 9.67 -2.29 0.41
CA SER A 111 9.25 -2.25 -1.00
C SER A 111 10.32 -2.74 -1.99
N VAL A 112 11.40 -3.37 -1.49
CA VAL A 112 12.56 -3.78 -2.29
C VAL A 112 12.54 -5.29 -2.52
N PRO A 113 12.61 -5.78 -3.77
CA PRO A 113 12.69 -7.20 -4.06
C PRO A 113 14.08 -7.74 -3.67
N VAL A 114 14.15 -8.58 -2.63
CA VAL A 114 15.44 -9.13 -2.15
C VAL A 114 15.88 -10.32 -3.00
N VAL A 115 14.92 -11.11 -3.49
CA VAL A 115 15.17 -12.38 -4.21
C VAL A 115 14.42 -12.44 -5.55
N GLY A 116 14.15 -11.29 -6.19
CA GLY A 116 13.29 -11.23 -7.37
C GLY A 116 11.81 -11.24 -6.99
N GLY A 117 10.97 -11.90 -7.78
CA GLY A 117 9.52 -11.98 -7.57
C GLY A 117 8.71 -10.89 -8.27
N VAL A 118 7.46 -10.73 -7.89
CA VAL A 118 6.51 -9.79 -8.50
C VAL A 118 6.34 -8.55 -7.63
N VAL A 119 6.76 -7.39 -8.14
CA VAL A 119 6.45 -6.10 -7.49
C VAL A 119 5.03 -5.69 -7.86
N VAL A 120 4.19 -5.47 -6.86
CA VAL A 120 2.80 -5.01 -6.99
C VAL A 120 2.77 -3.52 -6.66
N ALA A 121 2.85 -2.68 -7.71
CA ALA A 121 2.92 -1.23 -7.59
C ALA A 121 1.51 -0.62 -7.55
N MET A 122 1.15 0.01 -6.42
CA MET A 122 -0.19 0.54 -6.19
C MET A 122 -0.45 1.91 -6.82
N THR A 123 0.51 2.47 -7.53
CA THR A 123 0.46 3.85 -8.04
C THR A 123 -0.66 4.14 -9.02
N LYS A 124 -1.23 3.12 -9.68
CA LYS A 124 -2.42 3.25 -10.55
C LYS A 124 -3.75 3.05 -9.81
N PHE A 125 -3.71 2.72 -8.54
CA PHE A 125 -4.85 2.57 -7.66
C PHE A 125 -4.91 3.80 -6.74
N ASN A 126 -5.29 4.96 -7.30
CA ASN A 126 -4.98 6.29 -6.75
C ASN A 126 -6.17 7.26 -6.71
N ARG A 127 -7.39 6.76 -6.59
CA ARG A 127 -8.57 7.62 -6.51
C ARG A 127 -8.85 8.03 -5.06
N ILE A 128 -9.23 9.29 -4.88
CA ILE A 128 -9.94 9.75 -3.67
C ILE A 128 -11.42 9.44 -3.91
N LEU A 129 -11.97 8.49 -3.18
CA LEU A 129 -13.32 7.98 -3.41
C LEU A 129 -14.38 8.84 -2.74
N GLU A 130 -14.08 9.39 -1.56
CA GLU A 130 -15.00 10.20 -0.77
C GLU A 130 -14.18 11.14 0.14
N ILE A 131 -14.64 12.36 0.32
CA ILE A 131 -14.26 13.22 1.44
C ILE A 131 -15.55 13.76 2.03
N ASP A 132 -15.84 13.40 3.26
CA ASP A 132 -17.01 13.87 4.01
C ASP A 132 -16.54 14.91 5.04
N PRO A 133 -16.84 16.21 4.82
CA PRO A 133 -16.45 17.27 5.72
C PRO A 133 -17.24 17.31 7.03
N ASP A 134 -18.44 16.75 7.07
CA ASP A 134 -19.30 16.73 8.26
C ASP A 134 -18.83 15.63 9.22
N GLU A 135 -18.53 14.45 8.68
CA GLU A 135 -18.00 13.31 9.43
C GLU A 135 -16.48 13.40 9.66
N LEU A 136 -15.78 14.30 8.97
CA LEU A 136 -14.31 14.47 8.98
C LEU A 136 -13.57 13.20 8.50
N ILE A 137 -14.08 12.61 7.43
CA ILE A 137 -13.63 11.31 6.91
C ILE A 137 -13.19 11.44 5.46
N ALA A 138 -12.12 10.74 5.09
CA ALA A 138 -11.77 10.48 3.70
C ALA A 138 -11.67 8.99 3.43
N VAL A 139 -12.20 8.56 2.28
CA VAL A 139 -12.04 7.21 1.73
C VAL A 139 -11.13 7.31 0.51
N VAL A 140 -9.98 6.64 0.58
CA VAL A 140 -8.95 6.77 -0.45
C VAL A 140 -8.36 5.42 -0.83
N GLU A 141 -7.91 5.31 -2.06
CA GLU A 141 -7.14 4.16 -2.55
C GLU A 141 -5.67 4.25 -2.11
N PRO A 142 -4.93 3.12 -2.02
CA PRO A 142 -3.59 3.07 -1.45
C PRO A 142 -2.55 3.89 -2.22
N GLY A 143 -2.72 4.05 -3.52
CA GLY A 143 -1.83 4.82 -4.40
C GLY A 143 -2.05 6.32 -4.38
N VAL A 144 -3.04 6.84 -3.65
CA VAL A 144 -3.24 8.29 -3.50
C VAL A 144 -2.01 8.92 -2.87
N VAL A 145 -1.50 9.99 -3.47
CA VAL A 145 -0.36 10.73 -2.93
C VAL A 145 -0.81 11.53 -1.70
N ASN A 146 -0.01 11.51 -0.64
CA ASN A 146 -0.32 12.22 0.60
C ASN A 146 -0.59 13.71 0.36
N TYR A 147 0.21 14.35 -0.48
CA TYR A 147 0.05 15.76 -0.84
C TYR A 147 -1.31 16.04 -1.49
N ASP A 148 -1.76 15.18 -2.40
CA ASP A 148 -3.03 15.38 -3.11
C ASP A 148 -4.21 15.31 -2.12
N LEU A 149 -4.20 14.34 -1.19
CA LEU A 149 -5.18 14.28 -0.12
C LEU A 149 -5.14 15.54 0.78
N GLN A 150 -3.94 16.05 1.09
CA GLN A 150 -3.81 17.30 1.87
C GLN A 150 -4.41 18.50 1.14
N GLN A 151 -4.22 18.60 -0.19
CA GLN A 151 -4.75 19.70 -1.00
C GLN A 151 -6.28 19.65 -1.09
N GLU A 152 -6.84 18.46 -1.36
CA GLU A 152 -8.30 18.28 -1.41
C GLU A 152 -8.94 18.57 -0.05
N ALA A 153 -8.38 18.07 1.04
CA ALA A 153 -8.84 18.37 2.39
C ALA A 153 -8.78 19.88 2.69
N GLN A 154 -7.68 20.54 2.30
CA GLN A 154 -7.52 21.99 2.51
C GLN A 154 -8.56 22.79 1.73
N GLY A 155 -8.91 22.38 0.52
CA GLY A 155 -9.97 22.98 -0.30
C GLY A 155 -11.32 22.99 0.41
N LEU A 156 -11.58 22.00 1.26
CA LEU A 156 -12.80 21.89 2.09
C LEU A 156 -12.64 22.50 3.50
N GLY A 157 -11.54 23.20 3.78
CA GLY A 157 -11.27 23.81 5.09
C GLY A 157 -10.81 22.80 6.16
N LEU A 158 -10.50 21.56 5.75
CA LEU A 158 -10.01 20.49 6.61
C LEU A 158 -8.47 20.45 6.67
N PHE A 159 -7.95 19.61 7.54
CA PHE A 159 -6.51 19.45 7.72
C PHE A 159 -6.16 17.97 7.94
N PHE A 160 -5.33 17.40 7.04
CA PHE A 160 -4.75 16.07 7.20
C PHE A 160 -3.31 16.19 7.70
N PRO A 161 -3.04 15.85 8.99
CA PRO A 161 -1.78 16.15 9.66
C PRO A 161 -0.55 15.38 9.21
N PRO A 162 -0.60 14.06 8.88
CA PRO A 162 0.60 13.29 8.58
C PRO A 162 1.43 13.91 7.45
N ASP A 163 2.70 14.23 7.73
CA ASP A 163 3.58 14.95 6.81
C ASP A 163 5.00 14.37 6.78
N PRO A 164 5.17 13.09 6.41
CA PRO A 164 6.51 12.54 6.25
C PRO A 164 7.33 13.40 5.27
N ALA A 165 8.66 13.37 5.38
CA ALA A 165 9.54 14.16 4.49
C ALA A 165 9.22 13.92 3.00
N SER A 166 8.74 12.72 2.67
CA SER A 166 8.31 12.29 1.34
C SER A 166 6.86 12.64 0.97
N TYR A 167 6.12 13.41 1.77
CA TYR A 167 4.67 13.62 1.62
C TYR A 167 4.22 14.08 0.22
N LYS A 168 5.12 14.73 -0.55
CA LYS A 168 4.81 15.20 -1.91
C LYS A 168 4.71 14.07 -2.95
N TYR A 169 5.19 12.88 -2.63
CA TYR A 169 5.20 11.73 -3.54
C TYR A 169 4.91 10.39 -2.83
N SER A 170 5.02 10.30 -1.50
CA SER A 170 4.63 9.08 -0.79
C SER A 170 3.13 8.83 -0.91
N THR A 171 2.76 7.56 -1.02
CA THR A 171 1.35 7.15 -1.13
C THR A 171 0.74 6.91 0.23
N ILE A 172 -0.58 7.08 0.33
CA ILE A 172 -1.31 6.83 1.59
C ILE A 172 -1.13 5.38 2.05
N GLY A 173 -1.19 4.40 1.14
CA GLY A 173 -0.93 3.00 1.47
C GLY A 173 0.45 2.76 2.04
N GLY A 174 1.49 3.34 1.43
CA GLY A 174 2.85 3.28 1.96
C GLY A 174 2.99 3.97 3.32
N ASN A 175 2.35 5.13 3.49
CA ASN A 175 2.38 5.84 4.78
C ASN A 175 1.69 5.06 5.90
N VAL A 176 0.64 4.31 5.58
CA VAL A 176 -0.01 3.41 6.55
C VAL A 176 0.88 2.22 6.87
N ALA A 177 1.44 1.56 5.85
CA ALA A 177 2.29 0.39 6.02
C ALA A 177 3.53 0.64 6.90
N GLU A 178 4.07 1.87 6.86
CA GLU A 178 5.25 2.28 7.62
C GLU A 178 4.87 3.09 8.88
N CYS A 179 3.59 3.22 9.21
CA CYS A 179 3.09 4.12 10.26
C CYS A 179 3.75 5.50 10.20
N ALA A 180 3.77 6.11 9.02
CA ALA A 180 4.52 7.34 8.76
C ALA A 180 4.10 8.50 9.68
N GLY A 181 5.07 9.29 10.11
CA GLY A 181 4.86 10.46 10.95
C GLY A 181 5.19 11.76 10.23
N GLY A 182 6.32 12.35 10.59
CA GLY A 182 6.82 13.62 10.08
C GLY A 182 6.95 14.67 11.19
N PRO A 183 7.37 15.91 10.86
CA PRO A 183 7.59 16.97 11.87
C PRO A 183 6.36 17.30 12.69
N ARG A 184 5.17 17.15 12.13
CA ARG A 184 3.90 17.42 12.83
C ARG A 184 3.50 16.31 13.82
N ALA A 185 4.15 15.14 13.76
CA ALA A 185 3.79 13.98 14.57
C ALA A 185 3.85 14.23 16.09
N VAL A 186 4.79 15.07 16.54
CA VAL A 186 4.93 15.42 17.97
C VAL A 186 3.63 16.04 18.54
N LYS A 187 2.89 16.79 17.73
CA LYS A 187 1.63 17.42 18.16
C LYS A 187 0.40 16.63 17.76
N TYR A 188 0.42 16.05 16.57
CA TYR A 188 -0.79 15.52 15.96
C TYR A 188 -0.83 14.00 15.89
N GLY A 189 0.25 13.31 16.27
CA GLY A 189 0.36 11.86 16.15
C GLY A 189 0.84 11.41 14.77
N VAL A 190 0.81 10.11 14.55
CA VAL A 190 1.31 9.42 13.36
C VAL A 190 0.16 8.78 12.58
N MET A 191 0.44 8.11 11.48
CA MET A 191 -0.58 7.57 10.58
C MET A 191 -1.61 6.69 11.27
N LYS A 192 -1.21 5.82 12.21
CA LYS A 192 -2.13 4.95 12.98
C LYS A 192 -3.21 5.71 13.77
N ASP A 193 -2.99 7.00 14.08
CA ASP A 193 -3.94 7.80 14.82
C ASP A 193 -5.07 8.34 13.92
N TYR A 194 -4.93 8.19 12.59
CA TYR A 194 -5.84 8.70 11.57
C TYR A 194 -6.57 7.62 10.80
N VAL A 195 -6.09 6.37 10.84
CA VAL A 195 -6.73 5.25 10.13
C VAL A 195 -7.86 4.70 10.99
N LEU A 196 -9.10 4.79 10.50
CA LEU A 196 -10.29 4.27 11.18
C LEU A 196 -10.71 2.88 10.68
N GLY A 197 -10.36 2.54 9.45
CA GLY A 197 -10.67 1.24 8.87
C GLY A 197 -9.86 0.98 7.61
N LEU A 198 -9.73 -0.29 7.27
CA LEU A 198 -8.99 -0.78 6.13
C LEU A 198 -9.77 -1.87 5.41
N GLN A 199 -9.64 -1.90 4.09
CA GLN A 199 -9.86 -3.10 3.31
C GLN A 199 -8.47 -3.71 3.03
N VAL A 200 -8.27 -4.97 3.41
CA VAL A 200 -6.97 -5.65 3.36
C VAL A 200 -7.09 -6.92 2.53
N VAL A 201 -6.12 -7.15 1.66
CA VAL A 201 -5.94 -8.46 0.99
C VAL A 201 -4.92 -9.25 1.81
N LEU A 202 -5.35 -10.37 2.37
CA LEU A 202 -4.49 -11.24 3.17
C LEU A 202 -3.50 -12.04 2.30
N PRO A 203 -2.45 -12.61 2.89
CA PRO A 203 -1.53 -13.50 2.18
C PRO A 203 -2.21 -14.65 1.45
N THR A 204 -3.35 -15.12 1.96
CA THR A 204 -4.19 -16.17 1.34
C THR A 204 -4.92 -15.70 0.07
N GLY A 205 -4.95 -14.39 -0.17
CA GLY A 205 -5.77 -13.76 -1.20
C GLY A 205 -7.18 -13.39 -0.73
N GLU A 206 -7.55 -13.70 0.52
CA GLU A 206 -8.84 -13.29 1.08
C GLU A 206 -8.88 -11.78 1.30
N ILE A 207 -10.02 -11.15 0.99
CA ILE A 207 -10.26 -9.72 1.20
C ILE A 207 -11.08 -9.56 2.47
N ILE A 208 -10.56 -8.81 3.43
CA ILE A 208 -11.25 -8.50 4.69
C ILE A 208 -11.40 -6.99 4.87
N GLU A 209 -12.36 -6.61 5.71
CA GLU A 209 -12.54 -5.23 6.15
C GLU A 209 -12.33 -5.14 7.66
N THR A 210 -11.62 -4.09 8.10
CA THR A 210 -11.37 -3.82 9.52
C THR A 210 -11.85 -2.42 9.88
N GLY A 211 -12.10 -2.20 11.18
CA GLY A 211 -12.48 -0.89 11.70
C GLY A 211 -13.92 -0.51 11.43
N THR A 212 -14.23 0.75 11.67
CA THR A 212 -15.57 1.34 11.52
C THR A 212 -15.46 2.79 11.04
N ARG A 213 -16.56 3.37 10.54
CA ARG A 213 -16.59 4.82 10.22
C ARG A 213 -16.68 5.71 11.46
N THR A 214 -16.84 5.15 12.64
CA THR A 214 -16.99 5.90 13.90
C THR A 214 -15.72 5.86 14.73
N MET A 215 -15.46 6.95 15.45
CA MET A 215 -14.33 7.05 16.41
C MET A 215 -14.39 5.99 17.52
N LYS A 216 -15.59 5.52 17.87
CA LYS A 216 -15.80 4.54 18.91
C LYS A 216 -16.25 3.22 18.32
N GLY A 217 -15.41 2.19 18.44
CA GLY A 217 -15.74 0.80 18.19
C GLY A 217 -15.68 0.02 19.50
N VAL A 218 -16.75 -0.72 19.82
CA VAL A 218 -16.82 -1.50 21.10
C VAL A 218 -16.83 -3.01 20.87
N VAL A 219 -16.75 -3.46 19.62
CA VAL A 219 -16.86 -4.88 19.26
C VAL A 219 -15.48 -5.41 18.84
N GLY A 220 -14.95 -6.35 19.65
CA GLY A 220 -13.73 -7.08 19.35
C GLY A 220 -12.43 -6.27 19.50
N TYR A 221 -11.35 -6.83 19.00
CA TYR A 221 -10.04 -6.19 18.97
C TYR A 221 -9.94 -5.17 17.83
N ASP A 222 -9.10 -4.15 18.03
CA ASP A 222 -8.77 -3.18 16.97
C ASP A 222 -7.77 -3.81 15.97
N LEU A 223 -8.32 -4.56 15.02
CA LEU A 223 -7.51 -5.19 13.96
C LEU A 223 -6.94 -4.15 12.98
N THR A 224 -7.53 -2.96 12.88
CA THR A 224 -7.01 -1.88 12.04
C THR A 224 -5.60 -1.50 12.47
N ARG A 225 -5.38 -1.35 13.77
CA ARG A 225 -4.06 -1.02 14.34
C ARG A 225 -3.04 -2.15 14.29
N LEU A 226 -3.47 -3.36 13.97
CA LEU A 226 -2.57 -4.48 13.71
C LEU A 226 -1.86 -4.32 12.36
N PHE A 227 -2.54 -3.66 11.41
CA PHE A 227 -2.05 -3.45 10.05
C PHE A 227 -1.39 -2.08 9.82
N VAL A 228 -1.30 -1.21 10.85
CA VAL A 228 -0.78 0.16 10.72
C VAL A 228 0.48 0.37 11.56
#